data_e5145e33f45c91c84fe65581419524a0
#
_entry.id   e5145e33f45c91c84fe65581419524a0
#
_cell.length_a   1.000
_cell.length_b   1.000
_cell.length_c   1.000
_cell.angle_alpha   90.00
_cell.angle_beta   90.00
_cell.angle_gamma   90.00
#
_symmetry.space_group_name_H-M   'P 1'
#
loop_
_entity.id
_entity.type
_entity.pdbx_description
1 polymer ?
#
loop_
_entity_poly.entity_id
_entity_poly.type
_entity_poly.pdbx_seq_one_letter_code
_entity_poly.pdbx_strand_id
1 'polypeptide(L)'
;MAPPPLELVLELSARERFEMVELRSRFSTEHDESLASYPRCLYWSAHTTAGFLDRSLIARLGPGRVASYIETLRHIFPEGAGYAHDRLERRKDLDAAQRAVEPRNGDSHLAFIAGGLQPCVTHPNRAGEIVCFVDLDGVNDGRPRRRQTRVIGYHREAVAGQIRLKVPVAGHPIDSINLKARSLGLYEELAEFVARADVGKGRLHLSLIHI
;
A
#
# COMPACT_ATOMS: atom_id res chain seq x y z
N MET A 1 -6.53 14.04 -28.84
CA MET A 1 -5.68 13.17 -28.01
C MET A 1 -6.19 13.19 -26.59
N ALA A 2 -6.18 12.07 -25.86
CA ALA A 2 -6.47 12.10 -24.45
C ALA A 2 -5.38 12.88 -23.69
N PRO A 3 -5.71 13.67 -22.66
CA PRO A 3 -4.71 14.36 -21.88
C PRO A 3 -3.75 13.38 -21.18
N PRO A 4 -2.52 13.81 -20.86
CA PRO A 4 -1.58 12.99 -20.10
C PRO A 4 -2.12 12.66 -18.71
N PRO A 5 -1.63 11.61 -18.05
CA PRO A 5 -2.01 11.32 -16.69
C PRO A 5 -1.71 12.49 -15.74
N LEU A 6 -2.68 12.83 -14.91
CA LEU A 6 -2.57 13.87 -13.89
C LEU A 6 -2.24 13.24 -12.54
N GLU A 7 -1.28 13.78 -11.82
CA GLU A 7 -0.92 13.34 -10.49
C GLU A 7 -1.25 14.42 -9.44
N LEU A 8 -1.98 14.01 -8.41
CA LEU A 8 -2.27 14.79 -7.23
C LEU A 8 -1.64 14.14 -6.01
N VAL A 9 -1.23 14.97 -5.06
CA VAL A 9 -0.67 14.52 -3.77
C VAL A 9 -1.65 14.90 -2.67
N LEU A 10 -2.04 13.92 -1.85
CA LEU A 10 -2.91 14.13 -0.69
C LEU A 10 -2.11 13.92 0.58
N GLU A 11 -2.19 14.86 1.49
CA GLU A 11 -1.68 14.70 2.84
C GLU A 11 -2.80 14.26 3.77
N LEU A 12 -2.56 13.19 4.51
CA LEU A 12 -3.48 12.60 5.45
C LEU A 12 -2.83 12.58 6.84
N SER A 13 -3.64 12.78 7.85
CA SER A 13 -3.23 12.61 9.25
C SER A 13 -4.27 11.76 9.94
N ALA A 14 -3.85 10.63 10.45
CA ALA A 14 -4.71 9.76 11.23
C ALA A 14 -4.94 10.34 12.64
N ARG A 15 -6.09 10.03 13.22
CA ARG A 15 -6.44 10.41 14.60
C ARG A 15 -6.09 9.31 15.59
N GLU A 16 -6.05 8.07 15.09
CA GLU A 16 -5.79 6.87 15.87
C GLU A 16 -5.04 5.83 15.04
N ARG A 17 -4.58 4.78 15.68
CA ARG A 17 -4.10 3.58 15.00
C ARG A 17 -5.28 2.81 14.44
N PHE A 18 -5.07 2.10 13.34
CA PHE A 18 -6.09 1.34 12.64
C PHE A 18 -7.28 2.20 12.18
N GLU A 19 -6.99 3.42 11.73
CA GLU A 19 -8.00 4.31 11.19
C GLU A 19 -8.28 4.02 9.71
N MET A 20 -9.56 3.94 9.37
CA MET A 20 -10.02 3.91 7.97
C MET A 20 -10.52 5.28 7.54
N VAL A 21 -10.00 5.74 6.42
CA VAL A 21 -10.38 7.01 5.79
C VAL A 21 -11.02 6.71 4.44
N GLU A 22 -12.24 7.18 4.22
CA GLU A 22 -12.80 7.26 2.87
C GLU A 22 -12.07 8.40 2.13
N LEU A 23 -11.20 8.03 1.17
CA LEU A 23 -10.21 8.95 0.63
C LEU A 23 -10.84 10.09 -0.17
N ARG A 24 -11.91 9.82 -0.93
CA ARG A 24 -12.56 10.84 -1.73
C ARG A 24 -13.21 11.94 -0.90
N SER A 25 -13.61 11.65 0.33
CA SER A 25 -14.11 12.67 1.26
C SER A 25 -13.03 13.70 1.67
N ARG A 26 -11.78 13.43 1.33
CA ARG A 26 -10.64 14.32 1.59
C ARG A 26 -10.25 15.15 0.36
N PHE A 27 -10.93 14.98 -0.75
CA PHE A 27 -10.71 15.79 -1.94
C PHE A 27 -11.24 17.21 -1.71
N SER A 28 -10.53 18.20 -2.21
CA SER A 28 -11.03 19.55 -2.39
C SER A 28 -11.83 19.63 -3.70
N THR A 29 -12.61 20.69 -3.85
CA THR A 29 -13.28 20.98 -5.13
C THR A 29 -12.29 21.03 -6.30
N GLU A 30 -11.11 21.62 -6.09
CA GLU A 30 -10.05 21.68 -7.09
C GLU A 30 -9.53 20.28 -7.49
N HIS A 31 -9.41 19.35 -6.53
CA HIS A 31 -9.03 17.97 -6.82
C HIS A 31 -10.10 17.27 -7.68
N ASP A 32 -11.38 17.43 -7.34
CA ASP A 32 -12.48 16.83 -8.10
C ASP A 32 -12.57 17.41 -9.52
N GLU A 33 -12.44 18.73 -9.67
CA GLU A 33 -12.44 19.40 -10.97
C GLU A 33 -11.24 18.94 -11.83
N SER A 34 -10.06 18.86 -11.25
CA SER A 34 -8.85 18.43 -11.93
C SER A 34 -8.94 16.98 -12.43
N LEU A 35 -9.60 16.10 -11.67
CA LEU A 35 -9.79 14.70 -12.02
C LEU A 35 -11.02 14.44 -12.88
N ALA A 36 -11.92 15.39 -13.06
CA ALA A 36 -13.22 15.19 -13.71
C ALA A 36 -13.14 14.63 -15.14
N SER A 37 -12.08 14.96 -15.89
CA SER A 37 -11.88 14.47 -17.26
C SER A 37 -11.33 13.03 -17.33
N TYR A 38 -10.89 12.45 -16.21
CA TYR A 38 -10.27 11.13 -16.19
C TYR A 38 -11.28 10.05 -15.74
N PRO A 39 -11.51 9.00 -16.54
CA PRO A 39 -12.47 7.96 -16.21
C PRO A 39 -11.98 7.00 -15.12
N ARG A 40 -10.70 7.02 -14.78
CA ARG A 40 -10.07 6.10 -13.82
C ARG A 40 -9.03 6.83 -12.99
N CYS A 41 -8.89 6.38 -11.74
CA CYS A 41 -7.84 6.83 -10.83
C CYS A 41 -7.06 5.65 -10.28
N LEU A 42 -5.74 5.80 -10.22
CA LEU A 42 -4.83 4.95 -9.49
C LEU A 42 -4.48 5.66 -8.19
N TYR A 43 -4.62 4.96 -7.08
CA TYR A 43 -4.27 5.44 -5.75
C TYR A 43 -3.03 4.70 -5.27
N TRP A 44 -2.04 5.42 -4.75
CA TRP A 44 -0.78 4.84 -4.34
C TRP A 44 -0.30 5.41 -3.01
N SER A 45 0.26 4.53 -2.16
CA SER A 45 0.88 4.84 -0.88
C SER A 45 2.25 4.19 -0.81
N ALA A 46 3.27 4.95 -0.42
CA ALA A 46 4.62 4.44 -0.22
C ALA A 46 4.84 3.84 1.18
N HIS A 47 3.80 3.82 2.02
CA HIS A 47 3.91 3.39 3.40
C HIS A 47 3.70 1.87 3.52
N THR A 48 4.49 1.21 4.39
CA THR A 48 4.43 -0.24 4.61
C THR A 48 3.35 -0.66 5.62
N THR A 49 2.77 0.31 6.33
CA THR A 49 1.72 0.10 7.34
C THR A 49 0.45 0.89 7.04
N ALA A 50 0.37 1.51 5.85
CA ALA A 50 -0.81 2.21 5.40
C ALA A 50 -1.03 2.00 3.89
N GLY A 51 -2.24 1.66 3.51
CA GLY A 51 -2.59 1.32 2.13
C GLY A 51 -4.09 1.25 1.93
N PHE A 52 -4.50 0.58 0.87
CA PHE A 52 -5.88 0.57 0.41
C PHE A 52 -6.49 -0.82 0.51
N LEU A 53 -7.78 -0.88 0.80
CA LEU A 53 -8.56 -2.08 0.59
C LEU A 53 -8.90 -2.24 -0.90
N ASP A 54 -8.78 -3.47 -1.39
CA ASP A 54 -9.20 -3.80 -2.75
C ASP A 54 -10.71 -3.59 -2.92
N ARG A 55 -11.11 -3.09 -4.08
CA ARG A 55 -12.50 -2.82 -4.42
C ARG A 55 -13.39 -4.05 -4.27
N SER A 56 -12.90 -5.22 -4.64
CA SER A 56 -13.66 -6.47 -4.53
C SER A 56 -13.86 -6.88 -3.07
N LEU A 57 -12.90 -6.59 -2.21
CA LEU A 57 -13.04 -6.81 -0.77
C LEU A 57 -14.07 -5.87 -0.15
N ILE A 58 -14.03 -4.58 -0.48
CA ILE A 58 -15.04 -3.60 -0.04
C ILE A 58 -16.44 -4.04 -0.48
N ALA A 59 -16.60 -4.48 -1.72
CA ALA A 59 -17.87 -4.96 -2.24
C ALA A 59 -18.39 -6.19 -1.49
N ARG A 60 -17.52 -7.16 -1.15
CA ARG A 60 -17.89 -8.35 -0.37
C ARG A 60 -18.25 -8.04 1.08
N LEU A 61 -17.51 -7.14 1.71
CA LEU A 61 -17.79 -6.71 3.08
C LEU A 61 -19.10 -5.91 3.17
N GLY A 62 -19.35 -5.09 2.18
CA GLY A 62 -20.32 -3.99 2.21
C GLY A 62 -19.75 -2.78 2.96
N PRO A 63 -20.04 -1.56 2.49
CA PRO A 63 -19.44 -0.33 3.01
C PRO A 63 -19.57 -0.16 4.53
N GLY A 64 -20.72 -0.51 5.10
CA GLY A 64 -20.97 -0.40 6.54
C GLY A 64 -20.20 -1.38 7.43
N ARG A 65 -19.52 -2.38 6.87
CA ARG A 65 -18.76 -3.38 7.63
C ARG A 65 -17.25 -3.18 7.55
N VAL A 66 -16.76 -2.23 6.78
CA VAL A 66 -15.32 -1.98 6.64
C VAL A 66 -14.71 -1.61 7.99
N ALA A 67 -15.35 -0.75 8.77
CA ALA A 67 -14.87 -0.38 10.10
C ALA A 67 -14.76 -1.60 11.03
N SER A 68 -15.77 -2.48 11.05
CA SER A 68 -15.74 -3.71 11.84
C SER A 68 -14.65 -4.68 11.38
N TYR A 69 -14.38 -4.72 10.09
CA TYR A 69 -13.27 -5.50 9.55
C TYR A 69 -11.91 -5.01 10.06
N ILE A 70 -11.68 -3.70 10.04
CA ILE A 70 -10.45 -3.11 10.56
C ILE A 70 -10.31 -3.34 12.07
N GLU A 71 -11.41 -3.23 12.82
CA GLU A 71 -11.42 -3.51 14.26
C GLU A 71 -11.10 -4.99 14.54
N THR A 72 -11.56 -5.91 13.69
CA THR A 72 -11.18 -7.33 13.79
C THR A 72 -9.67 -7.51 13.65
N LEU A 73 -9.01 -6.81 12.72
CA LEU A 73 -7.56 -6.86 12.56
C LEU A 73 -6.84 -6.34 13.81
N ARG A 74 -7.34 -5.29 14.45
CA ARG A 74 -6.81 -4.77 15.70
C ARG A 74 -6.86 -5.83 16.83
N HIS A 75 -7.93 -6.62 16.90
CA HIS A 75 -8.06 -7.70 17.89
C HIS A 75 -7.16 -8.90 17.57
N ILE A 76 -6.99 -9.25 16.30
CA ILE A 76 -6.12 -10.36 15.89
C ILE A 76 -4.63 -10.01 16.11
N PHE A 77 -4.27 -8.76 15.87
CA PHE A 77 -2.90 -8.25 16.01
C PHE A 77 -2.85 -7.13 17.06
N PRO A 78 -2.96 -7.45 18.36
CA PRO A 78 -2.95 -6.43 19.40
C PRO A 78 -1.57 -5.78 19.53
N GLU A 79 -1.55 -4.49 19.81
CA GLU A 79 -0.34 -3.73 20.04
C GLU A 79 0.50 -4.33 21.16
N GLY A 80 1.83 -4.37 20.97
CA GLY A 80 2.74 -4.80 22.03
C GLY A 80 2.73 -6.30 22.35
N ALA A 81 2.17 -7.17 21.52
CA ALA A 81 2.10 -8.61 21.75
C ALA A 81 3.45 -9.35 21.57
N GLY A 82 4.57 -8.63 21.60
CA GLY A 82 5.90 -9.23 21.60
C GLY A 82 6.38 -9.67 20.21
N TYR A 83 5.97 -9.00 19.18
CA TYR A 83 6.35 -9.25 17.78
C TYR A 83 7.87 -9.22 17.58
N ALA A 84 8.38 -10.10 16.71
CA ALA A 84 9.81 -10.16 16.41
C ALA A 84 10.32 -8.84 15.81
N HIS A 85 9.49 -8.15 15.03
CA HIS A 85 9.77 -6.83 14.46
C HIS A 85 10.11 -5.79 15.55
N ASP A 86 9.45 -5.83 16.69
CA ASP A 86 9.56 -4.83 17.76
C ASP A 86 10.76 -5.06 18.69
N ARG A 87 11.47 -6.19 18.47
CA ARG A 87 12.70 -6.50 19.21
C ARG A 87 13.89 -5.82 18.53
N LEU A 88 13.93 -4.49 18.64
CA LEU A 88 14.90 -3.64 17.92
C LEU A 88 16.36 -4.02 18.20
N GLU A 89 16.63 -4.55 19.40
CA GLU A 89 17.96 -5.03 19.79
C GLU A 89 18.44 -6.24 18.97
N ARG A 90 17.52 -6.97 18.35
CA ARG A 90 17.81 -8.14 17.49
C ARG A 90 17.86 -7.81 16.00
N ARG A 91 17.46 -6.60 15.62
CA ARG A 91 17.43 -6.13 14.24
C ARG A 91 18.85 -5.77 13.78
N LYS A 92 19.46 -6.67 12.99
CA LYS A 92 20.80 -6.48 12.43
C LYS A 92 20.83 -5.59 11.18
N ASP A 93 19.68 -5.35 10.60
CA ASP A 93 19.45 -4.52 9.42
C ASP A 93 19.39 -3.02 9.74
N LEU A 94 19.33 -2.64 11.02
CA LEU A 94 19.26 -1.26 11.49
C LEU A 94 20.54 -0.85 12.19
N ASP A 95 21.04 0.34 11.90
CA ASP A 95 22.07 0.98 12.69
C ASP A 95 21.52 1.58 14.00
N ALA A 96 22.38 2.18 14.83
CA ALA A 96 21.98 2.70 16.14
C ALA A 96 21.03 3.90 16.02
N ALA A 97 21.25 4.77 15.02
CA ALA A 97 20.39 5.95 14.81
C ALA A 97 19.01 5.53 14.27
N GLN A 98 18.98 4.57 13.35
CA GLN A 98 17.74 3.99 12.83
C GLN A 98 16.94 3.30 13.94
N ARG A 99 17.58 2.50 14.80
CA ARG A 99 16.91 1.84 15.94
C ARG A 99 16.29 2.82 16.92
N ALA A 100 16.93 3.99 17.13
CA ALA A 100 16.43 4.98 18.07
C ALA A 100 15.11 5.63 17.64
N VAL A 101 14.78 5.60 16.34
CA VAL A 101 13.58 6.21 15.76
C VAL A 101 12.61 5.19 15.14
N GLU A 102 13.01 3.92 15.08
CA GLU A 102 12.19 2.84 14.51
C GLU A 102 10.95 2.60 15.38
N PRO A 103 9.74 2.67 14.81
CA PRO A 103 8.54 2.44 15.57
C PRO A 103 8.37 0.94 15.89
N ARG A 104 7.78 0.64 17.04
CA ARG A 104 7.33 -0.71 17.40
C ARG A 104 5.94 -0.93 16.86
N ASN A 105 5.83 -1.38 15.64
CA ASN A 105 4.59 -1.51 14.88
C ASN A 105 4.48 -2.85 14.13
N GLY A 106 5.03 -3.91 14.72
CA GLY A 106 4.96 -5.26 14.17
C GLY A 106 3.53 -5.75 13.97
N ASP A 107 2.60 -5.36 14.83
CA ASP A 107 1.16 -5.55 14.69
C ASP A 107 0.63 -4.97 13.38
N SER A 108 1.02 -3.74 13.06
CA SER A 108 0.57 -3.03 11.86
C SER A 108 1.10 -3.66 10.58
N HIS A 109 2.34 -4.15 10.57
CA HIS A 109 2.88 -4.88 9.42
C HIS A 109 2.15 -6.20 9.18
N LEU A 110 1.86 -6.96 10.24
CA LEU A 110 1.12 -8.21 10.12
C LEU A 110 -0.33 -7.97 9.71
N ALA A 111 -0.97 -6.97 10.30
CA ALA A 111 -2.34 -6.58 9.94
C ALA A 111 -2.44 -6.10 8.49
N PHE A 112 -1.42 -5.39 7.96
CA PHE A 112 -1.37 -4.98 6.56
C PHE A 112 -1.44 -6.19 5.62
N ILE A 113 -0.60 -7.20 5.88
CA ILE A 113 -0.53 -8.42 5.07
C ILE A 113 -1.81 -9.23 5.21
N ALA A 114 -2.22 -9.53 6.45
CA ALA A 114 -3.38 -10.37 6.74
C ALA A 114 -4.70 -9.72 6.32
N GLY A 115 -4.78 -8.40 6.41
CA GLY A 115 -5.94 -7.62 5.99
C GLY A 115 -6.06 -7.45 4.48
N GLY A 116 -5.11 -7.97 3.69
CA GLY A 116 -5.12 -7.84 2.24
C GLY A 116 -5.03 -6.39 1.76
N LEU A 117 -4.40 -5.51 2.56
CA LEU A 117 -4.18 -4.15 2.13
C LEU A 117 -3.15 -4.10 0.99
N GLN A 118 -3.35 -3.16 0.10
CA GLN A 118 -2.50 -2.97 -1.07
C GLN A 118 -1.88 -1.57 -1.07
N PRO A 119 -0.61 -1.44 -1.46
CA PRO A 119 0.02 -0.12 -1.60
C PRO A 119 -0.52 0.65 -2.81
N CYS A 120 -1.19 -0.04 -3.74
CA CYS A 120 -1.68 0.54 -4.98
C CYS A 120 -2.97 -0.13 -5.43
N VAL A 121 -4.01 0.66 -5.68
CA VAL A 121 -5.31 0.20 -6.21
C VAL A 121 -5.78 1.08 -7.35
N THR A 122 -6.65 0.54 -8.20
CA THR A 122 -7.28 1.30 -9.28
C THR A 122 -8.80 1.26 -9.14
N HIS A 123 -9.43 2.42 -9.30
CA HIS A 123 -10.88 2.57 -9.25
C HIS A 123 -11.42 3.33 -10.46
N PRO A 124 -12.66 3.08 -10.88
CA PRO A 124 -13.38 4.01 -11.73
C PRO A 124 -13.48 5.38 -11.06
N ASN A 125 -13.29 6.46 -11.83
CA ASN A 125 -13.49 7.81 -11.32
C ASN A 125 -14.95 8.24 -11.56
N ARG A 126 -15.81 7.92 -10.63
CA ARG A 126 -17.25 8.23 -10.69
C ARG A 126 -17.80 8.58 -9.32
N ALA A 127 -18.92 9.30 -9.31
CA ALA A 127 -19.64 9.61 -8.09
C ALA A 127 -20.04 8.32 -7.35
N GLY A 128 -19.94 8.33 -6.02
CA GLY A 128 -20.28 7.19 -5.17
C GLY A 128 -19.27 6.03 -5.16
N GLU A 129 -18.13 6.13 -5.88
CA GLU A 129 -17.07 5.16 -5.75
C GLU A 129 -16.36 5.35 -4.41
N ILE A 130 -16.24 4.27 -3.63
CA ILE A 130 -15.65 4.27 -2.29
C ILE A 130 -14.21 3.81 -2.39
N VAL A 131 -13.28 4.62 -1.90
CA VAL A 131 -11.86 4.31 -1.84
C VAL A 131 -11.42 4.33 -0.38
N CYS A 132 -11.23 3.15 0.21
CA CYS A 132 -10.83 3.01 1.60
C CYS A 132 -9.32 2.98 1.72
N PHE A 133 -8.77 4.02 2.32
CA PHE A 133 -7.39 4.06 2.82
C PHE A 133 -7.39 3.67 4.29
N VAL A 134 -6.49 2.79 4.68
CA VAL A 134 -6.35 2.32 6.06
C VAL A 134 -4.95 2.63 6.56
N ASP A 135 -4.85 3.38 7.64
CA ASP A 135 -3.60 3.64 8.34
C ASP A 135 -3.56 2.83 9.65
N LEU A 136 -2.77 1.76 9.62
CA LEU A 136 -2.65 0.84 10.76
C LEU A 136 -1.69 1.37 11.84
N ASP A 137 -0.87 2.37 11.49
CA ASP A 137 0.16 2.95 12.34
C ASP A 137 0.13 4.49 12.28
N GLY A 138 -1.08 5.03 12.25
CA GLY A 138 -1.32 6.47 12.08
C GLY A 138 -0.97 7.33 13.27
N VAL A 139 -0.84 6.71 14.44
CA VAL A 139 -0.40 7.37 15.69
C VAL A 139 0.71 6.55 16.31
N ASN A 140 1.83 7.18 16.65
CA ASN A 140 2.95 6.58 17.34
C ASN A 140 3.35 7.44 18.54
N ASP A 141 3.47 6.83 19.72
CA ASP A 141 3.73 7.53 20.99
C ASP A 141 2.80 8.74 21.24
N GLY A 142 1.52 8.58 20.92
CA GLY A 142 0.51 9.63 21.06
C GLY A 142 0.59 10.76 20.03
N ARG A 143 1.47 10.66 19.03
CA ARG A 143 1.66 11.68 17.99
C ARG A 143 1.11 11.20 16.65
N PRO A 144 0.21 11.98 16.01
CA PRO A 144 -0.26 11.68 14.66
C PRO A 144 0.90 11.68 13.66
N ARG A 145 0.92 10.69 12.78
CA ARG A 145 1.87 10.61 11.66
C ARG A 145 1.25 11.23 10.43
N ARG A 146 2.05 11.98 9.70
CA ARG A 146 1.65 12.47 8.38
C ARG A 146 1.84 11.36 7.34
N ARG A 147 0.83 11.11 6.55
CA ARG A 147 0.85 10.18 5.43
C ARG A 147 0.69 10.95 4.12
N GLN A 148 1.45 10.56 3.14
CA GLN A 148 1.32 11.11 1.81
C GLN A 148 0.83 10.01 0.87
N THR A 149 -0.30 10.24 0.23
CA THR A 149 -0.83 9.37 -0.83
C THR A 149 -0.85 10.12 -2.15
N ARG A 150 -0.81 9.39 -3.24
CA ARG A 150 -0.90 9.96 -4.58
C ARG A 150 -2.11 9.42 -5.31
N VAL A 151 -2.74 10.28 -6.08
CA VAL A 151 -3.85 9.95 -6.95
C VAL A 151 -3.45 10.29 -8.37
N ILE A 152 -3.54 9.33 -9.28
CA ILE A 152 -3.19 9.52 -10.68
C ILE A 152 -4.45 9.30 -11.51
N GLY A 153 -4.99 10.39 -12.08
CA GLY A 153 -6.06 10.34 -13.07
C GLY A 153 -5.52 9.87 -14.43
N TYR A 154 -6.18 8.93 -15.08
CA TYR A 154 -5.75 8.41 -16.37
C TYR A 154 -6.92 7.87 -17.21
N HIS A 155 -6.71 7.79 -18.55
CA HIS A 155 -7.74 7.35 -19.48
C HIS A 155 -7.70 5.85 -19.76
N ARG A 156 -6.52 5.30 -20.00
CA ARG A 156 -6.34 3.91 -20.39
C ARG A 156 -5.15 3.30 -19.66
N GLU A 157 -5.29 2.05 -19.31
CA GLU A 157 -4.24 1.20 -18.80
C GLU A 157 -3.82 0.23 -19.90
N ALA A 158 -2.53 0.08 -20.11
CA ALA A 158 -1.98 -0.85 -21.07
C ALA A 158 -0.84 -1.63 -20.42
N VAL A 159 -0.69 -2.90 -20.80
CA VAL A 159 0.46 -3.70 -20.39
C VAL A 159 1.65 -3.28 -21.25
N ALA A 160 2.60 -2.59 -20.63
CA ALA A 160 3.82 -2.12 -21.31
C ALA A 160 4.86 -3.22 -21.50
N GLY A 161 4.83 -4.27 -20.65
CA GLY A 161 5.74 -5.40 -20.74
C GLY A 161 5.43 -6.48 -19.73
N GLN A 162 6.05 -7.63 -19.92
CA GLN A 162 6.00 -8.77 -18.98
C GLN A 162 7.39 -9.38 -18.84
N ILE A 163 7.72 -9.85 -17.64
CA ILE A 163 8.95 -10.57 -17.35
C ILE A 163 8.63 -11.77 -16.45
N ARG A 164 9.39 -12.83 -16.60
CA ARG A 164 9.35 -13.99 -15.69
C ARG A 164 10.61 -14.01 -14.87
N LEU A 165 10.46 -13.98 -13.57
CA LEU A 165 11.55 -14.09 -12.61
C LEU A 165 11.51 -15.46 -11.96
N LYS A 166 12.70 -16.05 -11.79
CA LYS A 166 12.85 -17.25 -10.96
C LYS A 166 13.12 -16.81 -9.53
N VAL A 167 12.21 -17.17 -8.65
CA VAL A 167 12.31 -16.85 -7.24
C VAL A 167 12.64 -18.13 -6.50
N PRO A 168 13.74 -18.18 -5.73
CA PRO A 168 14.06 -19.35 -4.94
C PRO A 168 12.99 -19.56 -3.87
N VAL A 169 12.52 -20.79 -3.73
CA VAL A 169 11.56 -21.19 -2.69
C VAL A 169 12.18 -22.28 -1.83
N ALA A 170 11.89 -22.24 -0.52
CA ALA A 170 12.24 -23.32 0.38
C ALA A 170 11.20 -24.45 0.27
N GLY A 171 11.47 -25.60 0.86
CA GLY A 171 10.49 -26.69 0.99
C GLY A 171 9.44 -26.42 2.07
N HIS A 172 9.26 -25.17 2.49
CA HIS A 172 8.34 -24.78 3.54
C HIS A 172 7.02 -24.26 2.92
N PRO A 173 5.85 -24.48 3.57
CA PRO A 173 4.55 -24.03 3.04
C PRO A 173 4.43 -22.51 2.86
N ILE A 174 5.22 -21.74 3.61
CA ILE A 174 5.22 -20.27 3.56
C ILE A 174 6.66 -19.80 3.40
N ASP A 175 6.94 -19.09 2.29
CA ASP A 175 8.19 -18.41 2.05
C ASP A 175 8.01 -16.89 2.08
N SER A 176 8.93 -16.20 2.74
CA SER A 176 9.02 -14.75 2.70
C SER A 176 10.34 -14.36 2.04
N ILE A 177 10.26 -13.63 0.93
CA ILE A 177 11.41 -13.24 0.14
C ILE A 177 11.55 -11.73 0.16
N ASN A 178 12.70 -11.26 0.65
CA ASN A 178 13.05 -9.86 0.54
C ASN A 178 13.55 -9.57 -0.87
N LEU A 179 12.72 -8.89 -1.68
CA LEU A 179 13.07 -8.51 -3.06
C LEU A 179 14.34 -7.65 -3.14
N LYS A 180 14.69 -6.92 -2.07
CA LYS A 180 15.93 -6.10 -2.00
C LYS A 180 17.15 -6.88 -1.53
N ALA A 181 17.04 -8.19 -1.29
CA ALA A 181 18.21 -9.01 -0.96
C ALA A 181 19.16 -9.04 -2.16
N ARG A 182 20.32 -8.42 -2.02
CA ARG A 182 21.34 -8.31 -3.10
C ARG A 182 21.78 -9.67 -3.64
N SER A 183 21.79 -10.69 -2.79
CA SER A 183 22.15 -12.06 -3.17
C SER A 183 21.18 -12.68 -4.20
N LEU A 184 19.99 -12.11 -4.35
CA LEU A 184 18.97 -12.61 -5.28
C LEU A 184 18.96 -11.86 -6.62
N GLY A 185 19.46 -10.62 -6.67
CA GLY A 185 19.45 -9.77 -7.87
C GLY A 185 18.06 -9.39 -8.39
N LEU A 186 17.00 -9.75 -7.67
CA LEU A 186 15.62 -9.58 -8.15
C LEU A 186 15.21 -8.11 -8.27
N TYR A 187 15.69 -7.29 -7.35
CA TYR A 187 15.35 -5.87 -7.35
C TYR A 187 15.97 -5.15 -8.55
N GLU A 188 17.22 -5.45 -8.83
CA GLU A 188 17.98 -4.92 -9.95
C GLU A 188 17.32 -5.34 -11.29
N GLU A 189 16.96 -6.61 -11.43
CA GLU A 189 16.27 -7.12 -12.62
C GLU A 189 14.91 -6.48 -12.85
N LEU A 190 14.13 -6.25 -11.77
CA LEU A 190 12.87 -5.51 -11.83
C LEU A 190 13.08 -4.04 -12.20
N ALA A 191 14.10 -3.39 -11.64
CA ALA A 191 14.41 -2.00 -11.95
C ALA A 191 14.80 -1.82 -13.42
N GLU A 192 15.63 -2.71 -13.96
CA GLU A 192 15.99 -2.72 -15.37
C GLU A 192 14.78 -2.99 -16.29
N PHE A 193 13.91 -3.92 -15.87
CA PHE A 193 12.68 -4.19 -16.62
C PHE A 193 11.79 -2.95 -16.70
N VAL A 194 11.57 -2.26 -15.58
CA VAL A 194 10.76 -1.02 -15.54
C VAL A 194 11.40 0.06 -16.42
N ALA A 195 12.72 0.21 -16.34
CA ALA A 195 13.45 1.19 -17.15
C ALA A 195 13.30 0.90 -18.66
N ARG A 196 13.43 -0.37 -19.07
CA ARG A 196 13.25 -0.78 -20.48
C ARG A 196 11.82 -0.60 -20.97
N ALA A 197 10.83 -0.74 -20.09
CA ALA A 197 9.42 -0.56 -20.44
C ALA A 197 9.04 0.91 -20.72
N ASP A 198 9.92 1.85 -20.38
CA ASP A 198 9.78 3.31 -20.61
C ASP A 198 8.41 3.85 -20.12
N VAL A 199 7.99 3.40 -18.96
CA VAL A 199 6.70 3.78 -18.35
C VAL A 199 6.91 4.96 -17.42
N GLY A 200 6.48 6.14 -17.80
CA GLY A 200 6.55 7.34 -16.97
C GLY A 200 5.65 7.27 -15.73
N LYS A 201 4.46 6.67 -15.85
CA LYS A 201 3.53 6.43 -14.74
C LYS A 201 2.84 5.08 -14.94
N GLY A 202 2.88 4.23 -13.90
CA GLY A 202 2.31 2.89 -13.97
C GLY A 202 2.39 2.16 -12.65
N ARG A 203 2.05 0.88 -12.69
CA ARG A 203 2.20 -0.04 -11.56
C ARG A 203 2.88 -1.33 -12.01
N LEU A 204 3.66 -1.90 -11.11
CA LEU A 204 4.19 -3.24 -11.25
C LEU A 204 3.23 -4.22 -10.55
N HIS A 205 2.78 -5.22 -11.29
CA HIS A 205 1.97 -6.30 -10.73
C HIS A 205 2.80 -7.57 -10.67
N LEU A 206 2.94 -8.14 -9.48
CA LEU A 206 3.60 -9.42 -9.27
C LEU A 206 2.54 -10.53 -9.15
N SER A 207 2.68 -11.56 -9.96
CA SER A 207 1.82 -12.74 -9.91
C SER A 207 2.68 -13.99 -9.76
N LEU A 208 2.35 -14.83 -8.80
CA LEU A 208 2.98 -16.14 -8.65
C LEU A 208 2.29 -17.13 -9.58
N ILE A 209 3.09 -17.76 -10.44
CA ILE A 209 2.65 -18.88 -11.25
C ILE A 209 3.32 -20.11 -10.68
N HIS A 210 2.54 -21.03 -10.10
CA HIS A 210 3.03 -22.36 -9.79
C HIS A 210 3.11 -23.15 -11.09
N ILE A 211 4.30 -23.61 -11.41
CA ILE A 211 4.55 -24.54 -12.51
C ILE A 211 4.65 -25.92 -11.92
#